data_58b4ad6f9970819431a6f8f688caadc6
#
_entry.id   58b4ad6f9970819431a6f8f688caadc6
#
_cell.length_a   1.000
_cell.length_b   1.000
_cell.length_c   1.000
_cell.angle_alpha   90.00
_cell.angle_beta   90.00
_cell.angle_gamma   90.00
#
_symmetry.space_group_name_H-M   'P 1'
#
loop_
_entity.id
_entity.type
_entity.pdbx_description
1 polymer ?
#
loop_
_entity_poly.entity_id
_entity_poly.type
_entity_poly.pdbx_seq_one_letter_code
_entity_poly.pdbx_strand_id
1 'polypeptide(L)'
;MAHELETQNGKTSFASFREPAWHGLGTVFTEEKNTAEMLEAANLNNWNVRLEDMEIPAHLTSDKQYQYVVRTNPTDNTQTDVLGVVGERYHVLQNEDLFSFGDLMLDGGGRWETAGSIRGGRVVF
;
A
#
# COMPACT_ATOMS: atom_id res chain seq x y z
N MET A 1 14.51 -11.42 3.25
CA MET A 1 14.38 -10.08 2.64
C MET A 1 14.66 -9.03 3.69
N ALA A 2 15.55 -8.11 3.40
CA ALA A 2 15.92 -7.06 4.36
C ALA A 2 14.73 -6.10 4.60
N HIS A 3 14.42 -5.86 5.88
CA HIS A 3 13.45 -4.86 6.33
C HIS A 3 12.00 -5.13 5.93
N GLU A 4 11.70 -6.28 5.37
CA GLU A 4 10.35 -6.65 4.91
C GLU A 4 9.74 -5.66 3.89
N LEU A 5 10.53 -4.76 3.31
CA LEU A 5 10.07 -3.85 2.28
C LEU A 5 9.64 -4.63 1.04
N GLU A 6 8.51 -4.23 0.47
CA GLU A 6 8.01 -4.84 -0.73
C GLU A 6 8.91 -4.46 -1.91
N THR A 7 9.49 -5.45 -2.57
CA THR A 7 10.28 -5.27 -3.78
C THR A 7 9.77 -6.19 -4.86
N GLN A 8 9.44 -5.63 -6.03
CA GLN A 8 8.96 -6.39 -7.17
C GLN A 8 9.41 -5.72 -8.47
N ASN A 9 9.86 -6.54 -9.42
CA ASN A 9 10.35 -6.06 -10.73
C ASN A 9 11.45 -5.00 -10.58
N GLY A 10 12.30 -5.14 -9.57
CA GLY A 10 13.39 -4.21 -9.30
C GLY A 10 12.96 -2.89 -8.64
N LYS A 11 11.68 -2.74 -8.32
CA LYS A 11 11.14 -1.53 -7.68
C LYS A 11 10.75 -1.83 -6.24
N THR A 12 11.26 -1.03 -5.31
CA THR A 12 10.94 -1.14 -3.87
C THR A 12 9.89 -0.09 -3.50
N SER A 13 8.85 -0.51 -2.78
CA SER A 13 7.78 0.37 -2.32
C SER A 13 8.23 1.16 -1.08
N PHE A 14 9.07 2.14 -1.32
CA PHE A 14 9.60 3.04 -0.31
C PHE A 14 10.06 4.34 -0.97
N ALA A 15 9.83 5.45 -0.30
CA ALA A 15 10.36 6.74 -0.73
C ALA A 15 10.81 7.55 0.49
N SER A 16 11.89 8.30 0.34
CA SER A 16 12.41 9.17 1.38
C SER A 16 12.83 10.52 0.80
N PHE A 17 12.75 11.55 1.67
CA PHE A 17 13.10 12.91 1.30
C PHE A 17 14.54 13.21 1.68
N ARG A 18 15.33 13.73 0.72
CA ARG A 18 16.71 14.18 0.81
C ARG A 18 17.75 13.08 0.96
N GLU A 19 17.56 12.16 1.90
CA GLU A 19 18.57 11.16 2.21
C GLU A 19 18.01 9.76 2.01
N PRO A 20 18.81 8.82 1.47
CA PRO A 20 18.41 7.43 1.45
C PRO A 20 18.31 6.91 2.89
N ALA A 21 17.32 6.05 3.13
CA ALA A 21 17.25 5.34 4.39
C ALA A 21 18.47 4.41 4.53
N TRP A 22 18.76 3.99 5.74
CA TRP A 22 19.94 3.17 6.03
C TRP A 22 20.03 1.87 5.21
N HIS A 23 18.90 1.33 4.76
CA HIS A 23 18.89 0.15 3.88
C HIS A 23 19.19 0.47 2.41
N GLY A 24 19.18 1.73 2.00
CA GLY A 24 19.48 2.14 0.62
C GLY A 24 18.45 1.76 -0.42
N LEU A 25 17.25 1.34 -0.01
CA LEU A 25 16.19 0.89 -0.93
C LEU A 25 15.18 2.01 -1.20
N GLY A 26 14.53 1.93 -2.35
CA GLY A 26 13.44 2.83 -2.71
C GLY A 26 13.88 4.10 -3.42
N THR A 27 12.94 5.02 -3.54
CA THR A 27 13.13 6.28 -4.24
C THR A 27 13.54 7.39 -3.27
N VAL A 28 14.60 8.13 -3.61
CA VAL A 28 15.04 9.31 -2.87
C VAL A 28 14.72 10.54 -3.71
N PHE A 29 14.14 11.55 -3.10
CA PHE A 29 13.81 12.80 -3.77
C PHE A 29 14.37 14.00 -2.98
N THR A 30 14.68 15.07 -3.70
CA THR A 30 15.35 16.25 -3.12
C THR A 30 14.42 17.46 -3.00
N GLU A 31 13.25 17.41 -3.62
CA GLU A 31 12.23 18.45 -3.54
C GLU A 31 11.03 17.98 -2.72
N GLU A 32 10.36 18.89 -2.05
CA GLU A 32 9.14 18.57 -1.31
C GLU A 32 8.08 18.06 -2.28
N LYS A 33 7.39 16.98 -1.87
CA LYS A 33 6.34 16.36 -2.66
C LYS A 33 4.99 16.53 -1.97
N ASN A 34 3.95 16.75 -2.76
CA ASN A 34 2.58 16.66 -2.27
C ASN A 34 2.22 15.18 -2.03
N THR A 35 1.04 14.96 -1.45
CA THR A 35 0.58 13.61 -1.10
C THR A 35 0.51 12.69 -2.32
N ALA A 36 -0.04 13.16 -3.45
CA ALA A 36 -0.14 12.35 -4.67
C ALA A 36 1.23 11.94 -5.21
N GLU A 37 2.18 12.88 -5.23
CA GLU A 37 3.54 12.62 -5.67
C GLU A 37 4.27 11.66 -4.74
N MET A 38 4.05 11.78 -3.43
CA MET A 38 4.65 10.88 -2.45
C MET A 38 4.12 9.46 -2.59
N LEU A 39 2.81 9.30 -2.78
CA LEU A 39 2.21 7.99 -3.02
C LEU A 39 2.77 7.34 -4.28
N GLU A 40 2.94 8.10 -5.35
CA GLU A 40 3.54 7.61 -6.59
C GLU A 40 5.00 7.20 -6.37
N ALA A 41 5.79 8.05 -5.72
CA ALA A 41 7.21 7.78 -5.45
C ALA A 41 7.40 6.54 -4.58
N ALA A 42 6.51 6.31 -3.62
CA ALA A 42 6.53 5.14 -2.74
C ALA A 42 5.83 3.91 -3.34
N ASN A 43 5.27 4.02 -4.53
CA ASN A 43 4.53 2.95 -5.20
C ASN A 43 3.28 2.51 -4.41
N LEU A 44 2.58 3.46 -3.85
CA LEU A 44 1.38 3.23 -3.03
C LEU A 44 0.09 3.63 -3.74
N ASN A 45 0.17 4.26 -4.92
CA ASN A 45 -1.01 4.66 -5.68
C ASN A 45 -1.52 3.56 -6.60
N ASN A 46 -2.76 3.68 -7.03
CA ASN A 46 -3.39 2.82 -8.04
C ASN A 46 -3.48 1.34 -7.64
N TRP A 47 -3.52 1.06 -6.35
CA TRP A 47 -3.70 -0.32 -5.90
C TRP A 47 -5.12 -0.84 -6.15
N ASN A 48 -6.10 0.06 -6.17
CA ASN A 48 -7.51 -0.34 -6.31
C ASN A 48 -7.84 -1.48 -5.34
N VAL A 49 -7.65 -1.25 -4.05
CA VAL A 49 -7.96 -2.24 -3.03
C VAL A 49 -9.45 -2.51 -3.02
N ARG A 50 -9.82 -3.77 -3.04
CA ARG A 50 -11.22 -4.19 -3.14
C ARG A 50 -11.44 -5.53 -2.47
N LEU A 51 -12.69 -5.89 -2.31
CA LEU A 51 -13.09 -7.18 -1.76
C LEU A 51 -13.51 -8.11 -2.88
N GLU A 52 -13.12 -9.37 -2.77
CA GLU A 52 -13.62 -10.45 -3.63
C GLU A 52 -14.17 -11.57 -2.75
N ASP A 53 -15.29 -12.17 -3.17
CA ASP A 53 -15.94 -13.22 -2.41
C ASP A 53 -15.03 -14.45 -2.32
N MET A 54 -14.98 -15.03 -1.12
CA MET A 54 -14.29 -16.31 -0.88
C MET A 54 -15.29 -17.44 -1.02
N GLU A 55 -14.98 -18.39 -1.88
CA GLU A 55 -15.75 -19.61 -2.03
C GLU A 55 -15.38 -20.61 -0.93
N ILE A 56 -16.37 -21.01 -0.13
CA ILE A 56 -16.17 -22.03 0.90
C ILE A 56 -16.40 -23.40 0.26
N PRO A 57 -15.42 -24.34 0.38
CA PRO A 57 -15.61 -25.70 -0.15
C PRO A 57 -16.90 -26.36 0.37
N ALA A 58 -17.57 -27.15 -0.46
CA ALA A 58 -18.88 -27.71 -0.14
C ALA A 58 -18.91 -28.59 1.10
N HIS A 59 -17.77 -29.18 1.49
CA HIS A 59 -17.67 -30.04 2.68
C HIS A 59 -17.50 -29.22 3.98
N LEU A 60 -17.35 -27.90 3.89
CA LEU A 60 -17.22 -26.99 5.03
C LEU A 60 -18.51 -26.20 5.21
N THR A 61 -18.85 -25.95 6.46
CA THR A 61 -20.01 -25.13 6.82
C THR A 61 -19.53 -23.84 7.50
N SER A 62 -20.03 -22.71 7.06
CA SER A 62 -19.73 -21.43 7.69
C SER A 62 -21.04 -20.63 7.84
N ASP A 63 -21.25 -20.08 9.02
CA ASP A 63 -22.36 -19.15 9.30
C ASP A 63 -21.97 -17.69 8.97
N LYS A 64 -20.73 -17.47 8.55
CA LYS A 64 -20.19 -16.16 8.20
C LYS A 64 -19.72 -16.15 6.76
N GLN A 65 -19.84 -14.99 6.12
CA GLN A 65 -19.22 -14.76 4.83
C GLN A 65 -17.81 -14.17 5.03
N TYR A 66 -16.87 -14.71 4.27
CA TYR A 66 -15.50 -14.21 4.23
C TYR A 66 -15.20 -13.68 2.85
N GLN A 67 -14.31 -12.71 2.79
CA GLN A 67 -13.89 -12.11 1.54
C GLN A 67 -12.37 -11.94 1.52
N TYR A 68 -11.79 -12.01 0.34
CA TYR A 68 -10.41 -11.62 0.13
C TYR A 68 -10.32 -10.10 0.04
N VAL A 69 -9.32 -9.52 0.68
CA VAL A 69 -8.88 -8.16 0.39
C VAL A 69 -7.81 -8.30 -0.69
N VAL A 70 -8.04 -7.70 -1.85
CA VAL A 70 -7.12 -7.80 -2.98
C VAL A 70 -6.74 -6.41 -3.48
N ARG A 71 -5.63 -6.36 -4.21
CA ARG A 71 -5.19 -5.15 -4.90
C ARG A 71 -4.72 -5.48 -6.30
N THR A 72 -4.76 -4.49 -7.18
CA THR A 72 -4.00 -4.55 -8.43
C THR A 72 -2.54 -4.29 -8.10
N ASN A 73 -1.64 -5.17 -8.53
CA ASN A 73 -0.22 -5.01 -8.25
C ASN A 73 0.29 -3.72 -8.89
N PRO A 74 0.95 -2.82 -8.14
CA PRO A 74 1.35 -1.52 -8.66
C PRO A 74 2.50 -1.57 -9.68
N THR A 75 3.23 -2.68 -9.76
CA THR A 75 4.30 -2.86 -10.74
C THR A 75 3.95 -3.82 -11.87
N ASP A 76 2.83 -4.54 -11.75
CA ASP A 76 2.31 -5.46 -12.76
C ASP A 76 0.79 -5.46 -12.70
N ASN A 77 0.15 -4.61 -13.48
CA ASN A 77 -1.30 -4.43 -13.46
C ASN A 77 -2.10 -5.64 -13.98
N THR A 78 -1.43 -6.68 -14.44
CA THR A 78 -2.07 -7.95 -14.80
C THR A 78 -2.19 -8.90 -13.61
N GLN A 79 -1.53 -8.58 -12.50
CA GLN A 79 -1.50 -9.39 -11.28
C GLN A 79 -2.41 -8.78 -10.22
N THR A 80 -3.23 -9.62 -9.59
CA THR A 80 -4.05 -9.25 -8.44
C THR A 80 -3.51 -9.98 -7.22
N ASP A 81 -3.09 -9.21 -6.22
CA ASP A 81 -2.51 -9.76 -5.00
C ASP A 81 -3.57 -9.90 -3.91
N VAL A 82 -3.54 -11.00 -3.19
CA VAL A 82 -4.34 -11.17 -1.97
C VAL A 82 -3.58 -10.56 -0.81
N LEU A 83 -4.17 -9.57 -0.16
CA LEU A 83 -3.59 -8.91 1.02
C LEU A 83 -4.04 -9.58 2.32
N GLY A 84 -5.22 -10.16 2.33
CA GLY A 84 -5.74 -10.82 3.52
C GLY A 84 -7.13 -11.37 3.32
N VAL A 85 -7.67 -11.94 4.40
CA VAL A 85 -9.03 -12.48 4.46
C VAL A 85 -9.74 -11.78 5.60
N VAL A 86 -10.97 -11.30 5.34
CA VAL A 86 -11.74 -10.51 6.29
C VAL A 86 -13.18 -11.02 6.38
N GLY A 87 -13.86 -10.61 7.43
CA GLY A 87 -15.29 -10.85 7.63
C GLY A 87 -16.14 -9.70 7.12
N GLU A 88 -17.45 -9.76 7.43
CA GLU A 88 -18.47 -8.85 6.89
C GLU A 88 -18.35 -7.41 7.36
N ARG A 89 -17.64 -7.17 8.46
CA ARG A 89 -17.53 -5.81 9.06
C ARG A 89 -16.36 -5.00 8.55
N TYR A 90 -15.55 -5.57 7.66
CA TYR A 90 -14.40 -4.89 7.13
C TYR A 90 -14.80 -3.86 6.08
N HIS A 91 -14.22 -2.67 6.17
CA HIS A 91 -14.40 -1.62 5.18
C HIS A 91 -13.06 -1.34 4.48
N VAL A 92 -13.09 -1.32 3.17
CA VAL A 92 -11.90 -1.03 2.35
C VAL A 92 -11.52 0.44 2.50
N LEU A 93 -10.22 0.68 2.68
CA LEU A 93 -9.63 2.01 2.66
C LEU A 93 -8.50 2.02 1.63
N GLN A 94 -8.57 2.94 0.67
CA GLN A 94 -7.51 3.12 -0.32
C GLN A 94 -6.34 3.87 0.31
N ASN A 95 -5.12 3.63 -0.20
CA ASN A 95 -3.96 4.38 0.27
C ASN A 95 -4.14 5.89 0.07
N GLU A 96 -4.73 6.28 -1.05
CA GLU A 96 -5.03 7.67 -1.36
C GLU A 96 -5.94 8.32 -0.31
N ASP A 97 -6.96 7.59 0.16
CA ASP A 97 -7.86 8.08 1.21
C ASP A 97 -7.16 8.17 2.56
N LEU A 98 -6.33 7.17 2.88
CA LEU A 98 -5.59 7.12 4.14
C LEU A 98 -4.66 8.32 4.27
N PHE A 99 -4.03 8.72 3.19
CA PHE A 99 -3.07 9.83 3.19
C PHE A 99 -3.67 11.18 2.82
N SER A 100 -4.98 11.28 2.55
CA SER A 100 -5.63 12.51 2.12
C SER A 100 -5.49 13.65 3.13
N PHE A 101 -5.49 13.35 4.43
CA PHE A 101 -5.27 14.37 5.45
C PHE A 101 -3.87 15.00 5.38
N GLY A 102 -2.93 14.34 4.72
CA GLY A 102 -1.58 14.86 4.56
C GLY A 102 -1.55 16.20 3.83
N ASP A 103 -2.49 16.45 2.93
CA ASP A 103 -2.58 17.75 2.23
C ASP A 103 -2.84 18.88 3.20
N LEU A 104 -3.65 18.67 4.24
CA LEU A 104 -3.87 19.65 5.29
C LEU A 104 -2.59 19.92 6.09
N MET A 105 -1.81 18.89 6.35
CA MET A 105 -0.53 19.03 7.04
C MET A 105 0.48 19.78 6.19
N LEU A 106 0.50 19.56 4.88
CA LEU A 106 1.37 20.30 3.96
C LEU A 106 1.00 21.78 3.91
N ASP A 107 -0.29 22.11 3.89
CA ASP A 107 -0.78 23.49 3.95
C ASP A 107 -0.37 24.17 5.26
N GLY A 108 -0.27 23.41 6.34
CA GLY A 108 0.20 23.88 7.64
C GLY A 108 1.72 23.97 7.80
N GLY A 109 2.49 23.71 6.73
CA GLY A 109 3.94 23.75 6.76
C GLY A 109 4.63 22.40 7.02
N GLY A 110 3.87 21.32 7.11
CA GLY A 110 4.42 19.97 7.20
C GLY A 110 4.97 19.50 5.85
N ARG A 111 5.72 18.42 5.89
CA ARG A 111 6.21 17.79 4.65
C ARG A 111 6.32 16.27 4.83
N TRP A 112 6.26 15.55 3.70
CA TRP A 112 6.50 14.12 3.70
C TRP A 112 7.99 13.82 3.80
N GLU A 113 8.35 12.95 4.74
CA GLU A 113 9.73 12.45 4.89
C GLU A 113 9.89 11.06 4.29
N THR A 114 9.02 10.13 4.65
CA THR A 114 9.07 8.76 4.16
C THR A 114 7.67 8.21 3.94
N ALA A 115 7.55 7.26 3.01
CA ALA A 115 6.38 6.42 2.85
C ALA A 115 6.79 5.09 2.24
N GLY A 116 6.04 4.04 2.52
CA GLY A 116 6.35 2.75 1.95
C GLY A 116 5.36 1.66 2.34
N SER A 117 5.67 0.43 1.90
CA SER A 117 4.91 -0.74 2.30
C SER A 117 5.82 -1.92 2.60
N ILE A 118 5.37 -2.76 3.51
CA ILE A 118 6.07 -3.97 3.93
C ILE A 118 5.11 -5.16 3.87
N ARG A 119 5.66 -6.36 4.01
CA ARG A 119 4.91 -7.63 4.08
C ARG A 119 4.00 -7.84 2.88
N GLY A 120 4.52 -7.57 1.67
CA GLY A 120 3.76 -7.76 0.44
C GLY A 120 2.57 -6.83 0.29
N GLY A 121 2.65 -5.63 0.87
CA GLY A 121 1.58 -4.65 0.80
C GLY A 121 0.55 -4.74 1.93
N ARG A 122 0.76 -5.62 2.91
CA ARG A 122 -0.16 -5.75 4.04
C ARG A 122 -0.07 -4.60 5.03
N VAL A 123 1.06 -3.94 5.09
CA VAL A 123 1.30 -2.79 5.97
C VAL A 123 1.83 -1.63 5.14
N VAL A 124 1.20 -0.49 5.30
CA VAL A 124 1.57 0.78 4.66
C VAL A 124 1.90 1.80 5.74
N PHE A 125 2.95 2.60 5.53
CA PHE A 125 3.38 3.63 6.49
C PHE A 125 3.83 4.90 5.78
#